data_828a062aa4f8bfe48221101b1c2a6b0e
#
_entry.id   828a062aa4f8bfe48221101b1c2a6b0e
#
_cell.length_a   1.000
_cell.length_b   1.000
_cell.length_c   1.000
_cell.angle_alpha   90.00
_cell.angle_beta   90.00
_cell.angle_gamma   90.00
#
_symmetry.space_group_name_H-M   'P 1'
#
loop_
_entity.id
_entity.type
_entity.pdbx_description
1 polymer ?
#
loop_
_entity_poly.entity_id
_entity_poly.type
_entity_poly.pdbx_seq_one_letter_code
_entity_poly.pdbx_strand_id
1 'polypeptide(L)'
;MRSRSTLLYLAAALTLNCAGQDAKSTADPVADTSGLPVYLKLLPKPEIEPWTKITGEQRWQQYVSLTYSPLALLGAAAGAGVSQAIDSPTEWGQGAEGYGKRVASSYASTLVGNTVTFGSAALFHDDNRYFRSHSGGFFARLGHVIASPYVARNDQGGKRFSTSQFLGSAAYSGIQLAWQPRSWQGWDDVAINYSIWYGTVAGVNLFREFYPSFVKKFRKSHP
;
A
#
# COMPACT_ATOMS: atom_id res chain seq x y z
N MET A 1 1.37 -31.23 1.24
CA MET A 1 0.45 -30.76 0.17
C MET A 1 -0.20 -29.45 0.62
N ARG A 2 0.51 -28.32 0.43
CA ARG A 2 0.09 -26.96 0.89
C ARG A 2 -0.29 -26.03 -0.27
N SER A 3 -0.85 -26.55 -1.36
CA SER A 3 -0.97 -25.84 -2.64
C SER A 3 -2.23 -24.97 -2.84
N ARG A 4 -3.10 -24.78 -1.86
CA ARG A 4 -4.40 -24.12 -2.12
C ARG A 4 -4.60 -22.74 -1.47
N SER A 5 -3.71 -22.32 -0.58
CA SER A 5 -3.88 -21.05 0.17
C SER A 5 -3.29 -19.83 -0.53
N THR A 6 -2.35 -20.00 -1.44
CA THR A 6 -1.53 -18.92 -2.00
C THR A 6 -2.32 -17.91 -2.85
N LEU A 7 -3.35 -18.36 -3.57
CA LEU A 7 -4.16 -17.50 -4.44
C LEU A 7 -5.15 -16.60 -3.67
N LEU A 8 -5.58 -17.03 -2.48
CA LEU A 8 -6.54 -16.27 -1.67
C LEU A 8 -5.88 -15.10 -0.94
N TYR A 9 -4.58 -15.17 -0.62
CA TYR A 9 -3.84 -14.06 0.00
C TYR A 9 -3.68 -12.85 -0.91
N LEU A 10 -3.61 -13.04 -2.23
CA LEU A 10 -3.53 -11.93 -3.18
C LEU A 10 -4.81 -11.07 -3.18
N ALA A 11 -5.97 -11.68 -2.94
CA ALA A 11 -7.24 -10.95 -2.90
C ALA A 11 -7.42 -10.13 -1.62
N ALA A 12 -6.84 -10.57 -0.50
CA ALA A 12 -6.94 -9.91 0.79
C ALA A 12 -6.06 -8.68 0.94
N ALA A 13 -4.92 -8.69 0.29
CA ALA A 13 -3.96 -7.59 0.32
C ALA A 13 -4.46 -6.32 -0.40
N LEU A 14 -5.56 -6.40 -1.15
CA LEU A 14 -6.20 -5.25 -1.82
C LEU A 14 -6.93 -4.31 -0.86
N THR A 15 -7.00 -4.63 0.43
CA THR A 15 -7.63 -3.78 1.41
C THR A 15 -6.65 -2.73 1.98
N LEU A 16 -6.65 -1.58 1.35
CA LEU A 16 -6.55 -0.26 1.99
C LEU A 16 -5.30 0.07 2.83
N ASN A 17 -4.12 0.07 2.22
CA ASN A 17 -3.01 0.88 2.73
C ASN A 17 -3.08 2.30 2.09
N CYS A 18 -4.18 3.01 2.30
CA CYS A 18 -4.55 4.15 1.47
C CYS A 18 -5.12 5.32 2.24
N ALA A 19 -4.41 5.80 3.23
CA ALA A 19 -4.78 7.09 3.78
C ALA A 19 -3.53 7.92 4.05
N GLY A 20 -3.50 9.06 3.45
CA GLY A 20 -2.65 10.14 3.84
C GLY A 20 -1.77 10.75 2.78
N GLN A 21 -2.39 11.35 1.83
CA GLN A 21 -1.75 12.37 1.01
C GLN A 21 -2.68 13.58 0.92
N ASP A 22 -2.98 14.19 2.05
CA ASP A 22 -3.56 15.52 2.11
C ASP A 22 -2.49 16.58 2.43
N ALA A 23 -1.33 16.51 1.75
CA ALA A 23 -0.46 17.66 1.64
C ALA A 23 -1.04 18.56 0.54
N LYS A 24 -1.35 19.81 0.85
CA LYS A 24 -1.89 20.83 -0.05
C LYS A 24 -1.24 20.76 -1.42
N SER A 25 -1.89 20.07 -2.35
CA SER A 25 -1.54 20.07 -3.77
C SER A 25 -2.16 21.31 -4.39
N THR A 26 -1.35 22.10 -5.07
CA THR A 26 -1.81 23.21 -5.92
C THR A 26 -2.77 22.66 -6.99
N ALA A 27 -3.97 23.20 -6.98
CA ALA A 27 -5.09 23.06 -7.88
C ALA A 27 -4.96 22.13 -9.09
N ASP A 28 -5.46 20.89 -8.93
CA ASP A 28 -5.77 19.98 -10.03
C ASP A 28 -7.29 20.05 -10.32
N PRO A 29 -7.72 20.11 -11.59
CA PRO A 29 -9.15 20.05 -11.92
C PRO A 29 -9.86 18.76 -11.50
N VAL A 30 -9.11 17.72 -11.06
CA VAL A 30 -9.65 16.52 -10.39
C VAL A 30 -9.75 16.72 -8.87
N ALA A 31 -9.15 17.77 -8.32
CA ALA A 31 -9.09 18.01 -6.88
C ALA A 31 -10.39 18.61 -6.29
N ASP A 32 -11.33 19.07 -7.10
CA ASP A 32 -12.65 19.42 -6.61
C ASP A 32 -13.42 18.13 -6.27
N THR A 33 -13.31 17.73 -5.01
CA THR A 33 -14.06 16.63 -4.42
C THR A 33 -15.37 17.10 -3.78
N SER A 34 -15.75 18.37 -3.95
CA SER A 34 -17.06 18.87 -3.54
C SER A 34 -18.13 18.07 -4.29
N GLY A 35 -19.14 17.59 -3.60
CA GLY A 35 -20.19 16.74 -4.19
C GLY A 35 -19.86 15.25 -4.35
N LEU A 36 -18.61 14.79 -4.10
CA LEU A 36 -18.33 13.37 -4.08
C LEU A 36 -18.74 12.72 -2.75
N PRO A 37 -19.28 11.48 -2.77
CA PRO A 37 -19.51 10.69 -1.57
C PRO A 37 -18.24 10.55 -0.72
N VAL A 38 -18.40 10.49 0.61
CA VAL A 38 -17.29 10.44 1.57
C VAL A 38 -16.30 9.31 1.27
N TYR A 39 -16.81 8.13 0.89
CA TYR A 39 -15.95 6.99 0.55
C TYR A 39 -15.03 7.25 -0.65
N LEU A 40 -15.44 8.05 -1.64
CA LEU A 40 -14.59 8.44 -2.77
C LEU A 40 -13.54 9.49 -2.37
N LYS A 41 -13.82 10.32 -1.36
CA LYS A 41 -12.85 11.30 -0.83
C LYS A 41 -11.72 10.63 -0.05
N LEU A 42 -11.99 9.47 0.55
CA LEU A 42 -11.02 8.69 1.31
C LEU A 42 -10.07 7.87 0.42
N LEU A 43 -10.35 7.79 -0.87
CA LEU A 43 -9.53 6.98 -1.78
C LEU A 43 -8.18 7.66 -2.07
N PRO A 44 -7.11 6.88 -2.24
CA PRO A 44 -5.79 7.41 -2.50
C PRO A 44 -5.73 8.13 -3.84
N LYS A 45 -5.22 9.35 -3.81
CA LYS A 45 -5.03 10.16 -5.02
C LYS A 45 -3.59 9.98 -5.54
N PRO A 46 -3.38 10.03 -6.87
CA PRO A 46 -2.03 10.07 -7.42
C PRO A 46 -1.42 11.44 -7.20
N GLU A 47 -0.09 11.50 -7.17
CA GLU A 47 0.63 12.77 -7.34
C GLU A 47 0.53 13.25 -8.79
N ILE A 48 0.60 14.56 -8.96
CA ILE A 48 0.43 15.21 -10.26
C ILE A 48 1.75 15.84 -10.65
N GLU A 49 2.08 15.74 -11.93
CA GLU A 49 3.21 16.49 -12.48
C GLU A 49 2.82 17.97 -12.66
N PRO A 50 3.77 18.93 -12.53
CA PRO A 50 5.22 18.69 -12.48
C PRO A 50 5.69 18.15 -11.12
N TRP A 51 6.66 17.21 -11.16
CA TRP A 51 7.30 16.68 -9.97
C TRP A 51 8.01 17.81 -9.20
N THR A 52 7.86 17.78 -7.88
CA THR A 52 8.60 18.62 -6.97
C THR A 52 9.31 17.76 -5.94
N LYS A 53 10.53 18.15 -5.53
CA LYS A 53 11.28 17.40 -4.51
C LYS A 53 10.45 17.29 -3.24
N ILE A 54 10.35 16.08 -2.70
CA ILE A 54 9.66 15.82 -1.43
C ILE A 54 10.43 16.47 -0.27
N THR A 55 9.73 17.22 0.58
CA THR A 55 10.31 17.79 1.79
C THR A 55 10.34 16.78 2.93
N GLY A 56 11.17 17.03 3.96
CA GLY A 56 11.20 16.19 5.16
C GLY A 56 9.85 16.14 5.88
N GLU A 57 9.14 17.26 5.93
CA GLU A 57 7.80 17.33 6.51
C GLU A 57 6.77 16.51 5.71
N GLN A 58 6.76 16.62 4.40
CA GLN A 58 5.89 15.80 3.55
C GLN A 58 6.16 14.31 3.71
N ARG A 59 7.45 13.93 3.80
CA ARG A 59 7.86 12.55 4.06
C ARG A 59 7.35 12.06 5.42
N TRP A 60 7.46 12.89 6.46
CA TRP A 60 6.93 12.59 7.79
C TRP A 60 5.40 12.45 7.78
N GLN A 61 4.70 13.40 7.18
CA GLN A 61 3.24 13.36 7.05
C GLN A 61 2.78 12.10 6.29
N GLN A 62 3.48 11.72 5.22
CA GLN A 62 3.22 10.48 4.50
C GLN A 62 3.39 9.25 5.40
N TYR A 63 4.49 9.17 6.16
CA TYR A 63 4.75 8.09 7.09
C TYR A 63 3.64 7.98 8.17
N VAL A 64 3.34 9.07 8.84
CA VAL A 64 2.30 9.12 9.87
C VAL A 64 0.95 8.67 9.32
N SER A 65 0.62 9.15 8.17
CA SER A 65 -0.64 8.86 7.49
C SER A 65 -0.75 7.40 7.04
N LEU A 66 0.31 6.81 6.48
CA LEU A 66 0.34 5.41 6.09
C LEU A 66 0.36 4.45 7.29
N THR A 67 0.81 4.92 8.45
CA THR A 67 1.07 4.06 9.60
C THR A 67 0.00 4.19 10.68
N TYR A 68 -0.42 5.41 10.99
CA TYR A 68 -1.27 5.69 12.17
C TYR A 68 -2.68 6.17 11.80
N SER A 69 -3.03 6.19 10.53
CA SER A 69 -4.39 6.60 10.16
C SER A 69 -5.43 5.52 10.54
N PRO A 70 -6.68 5.93 10.79
CA PRO A 70 -7.79 4.97 10.98
C PRO A 70 -7.90 3.97 9.82
N LEU A 71 -7.54 4.38 8.61
CA LEU A 71 -7.60 3.54 7.42
C LEU A 71 -6.50 2.48 7.41
N ALA A 72 -5.32 2.76 7.96
CA ALA A 72 -4.27 1.75 8.17
C ALA A 72 -4.74 0.64 9.12
N LEU A 73 -5.42 1.02 10.21
CA LEU A 73 -6.03 0.07 11.14
C LEU A 73 -7.15 -0.74 10.49
N LEU A 74 -8.03 -0.10 9.72
CA LEU A 74 -9.07 -0.79 8.97
C LEU A 74 -8.49 -1.76 7.93
N GLY A 75 -7.40 -1.39 7.27
CA GLY A 75 -6.67 -2.26 6.35
C GLY A 75 -6.13 -3.52 7.05
N ALA A 76 -5.50 -3.34 8.21
CA ALA A 76 -5.01 -4.46 9.02
C ALA A 76 -6.16 -5.36 9.49
N ALA A 77 -7.27 -4.77 9.94
CA ALA A 77 -8.47 -5.51 10.36
C ALA A 77 -9.11 -6.28 9.20
N ALA A 78 -9.21 -5.68 8.01
CA ALA A 78 -9.75 -6.35 6.83
C ALA A 78 -8.86 -7.52 6.38
N GLY A 79 -7.54 -7.32 6.33
CA GLY A 79 -6.59 -8.39 6.03
C GLY A 79 -6.66 -9.55 7.05
N ALA A 80 -6.78 -9.22 8.34
CA ALA A 80 -7.00 -10.18 9.40
C ALA A 80 -8.32 -10.93 9.24
N GLY A 81 -9.39 -10.26 8.78
CA GLY A 81 -10.68 -10.88 8.49
C GLY A 81 -10.59 -11.97 7.43
N VAL A 82 -9.83 -11.72 6.37
CA VAL A 82 -9.58 -12.75 5.34
C VAL A 82 -8.75 -13.89 5.89
N SER A 83 -7.66 -13.60 6.61
CA SER A 83 -6.84 -14.63 7.26
C SER A 83 -7.67 -15.47 8.23
N GLN A 84 -8.62 -14.86 8.93
CA GLN A 84 -9.59 -15.53 9.80
C GLN A 84 -10.52 -16.45 9.00
N ALA A 85 -11.07 -15.97 7.89
CA ALA A 85 -11.99 -16.73 7.04
C ALA A 85 -11.36 -17.98 6.43
N ILE A 86 -10.05 -17.93 6.15
CA ILE A 86 -9.30 -19.06 5.60
C ILE A 86 -8.52 -19.84 6.67
N ASP A 87 -8.75 -19.53 7.95
CA ASP A 87 -8.10 -20.15 9.12
C ASP A 87 -6.58 -20.19 9.02
N SER A 88 -5.98 -19.03 8.79
CA SER A 88 -4.53 -18.93 8.61
C SER A 88 -3.90 -17.83 9.48
N PRO A 89 -2.88 -18.17 10.30
CA PRO A 89 -2.44 -19.53 10.65
C PRO A 89 -3.47 -20.27 11.51
N THR A 90 -3.57 -21.58 11.33
CA THR A 90 -4.52 -22.43 12.09
C THR A 90 -4.23 -22.44 13.59
N GLU A 91 -2.96 -22.30 13.97
CA GLU A 91 -2.51 -22.30 15.37
C GLU A 91 -3.04 -21.12 16.18
N TRP A 92 -3.46 -20.06 15.53
CA TRP A 92 -4.08 -18.91 16.22
C TRP A 92 -5.55 -19.15 16.53
N GLY A 93 -6.15 -20.19 15.96
CA GLY A 93 -7.54 -20.55 16.17
C GLY A 93 -8.53 -19.56 15.56
N GLN A 94 -9.79 -19.83 15.82
CA GLN A 94 -10.92 -19.00 15.37
C GLN A 94 -11.46 -18.15 16.54
N GLY A 95 -12.41 -17.26 16.23
CA GLY A 95 -13.05 -16.38 17.21
C GLY A 95 -12.28 -15.09 17.46
N ALA A 96 -12.66 -14.38 18.52
CA ALA A 96 -12.14 -13.02 18.80
C ALA A 96 -10.65 -13.00 19.12
N GLU A 97 -10.13 -14.00 19.83
CA GLU A 97 -8.71 -14.09 20.18
C GLU A 97 -7.85 -14.31 18.92
N GLY A 98 -8.21 -15.28 18.09
CA GLY A 98 -7.50 -15.55 16.84
C GLY A 98 -7.54 -14.37 15.89
N TYR A 99 -8.68 -13.69 15.79
CA TYR A 99 -8.82 -12.46 15.01
C TYR A 99 -7.92 -11.35 15.55
N GLY A 100 -7.92 -11.12 16.87
CA GLY A 100 -7.06 -10.12 17.52
C GLY A 100 -5.57 -10.35 17.26
N LYS A 101 -5.10 -11.60 17.32
CA LYS A 101 -3.71 -11.97 16.99
C LYS A 101 -3.37 -11.62 15.53
N ARG A 102 -4.29 -11.90 14.59
CA ARG A 102 -4.12 -11.58 13.17
C ARG A 102 -4.08 -10.07 12.91
N VAL A 103 -4.97 -9.30 13.54
CA VAL A 103 -4.97 -7.82 13.45
C VAL A 103 -3.66 -7.26 13.99
N ALA A 104 -3.25 -7.68 15.20
CA ALA A 104 -2.03 -7.23 15.84
C ALA A 104 -0.79 -7.56 14.98
N SER A 105 -0.71 -8.78 14.45
CA SER A 105 0.39 -9.20 13.57
C SER A 105 0.45 -8.38 12.29
N SER A 106 -0.68 -8.19 11.61
CA SER A 106 -0.76 -7.40 10.38
C SER A 106 -0.36 -5.95 10.61
N TYR A 107 -0.87 -5.34 11.69
CA TYR A 107 -0.54 -3.96 12.02
C TYR A 107 0.92 -3.78 12.45
N ALA A 108 1.45 -4.68 13.30
CA ALA A 108 2.85 -4.63 13.72
C ALA A 108 3.81 -4.77 12.54
N SER A 109 3.53 -5.68 11.60
CA SER A 109 4.32 -5.83 10.39
C SER A 109 4.29 -4.57 9.51
N THR A 110 3.12 -3.95 9.38
CA THR A 110 2.94 -2.68 8.64
C THR A 110 3.72 -1.55 9.30
N LEU A 111 3.68 -1.44 10.63
CA LEU A 111 4.43 -0.46 11.38
C LEU A 111 5.93 -0.59 11.13
N VAL A 112 6.47 -1.80 11.23
CA VAL A 112 7.90 -2.06 10.99
C VAL A 112 8.27 -1.76 9.54
N GLY A 113 7.52 -2.28 8.58
CA GLY A 113 7.77 -2.06 7.15
C GLY A 113 7.77 -0.58 6.77
N ASN A 114 6.75 0.17 7.23
CA ASN A 114 6.65 1.60 6.96
C ASN A 114 7.77 2.39 7.65
N THR A 115 8.17 2.03 8.87
CA THR A 115 9.26 2.69 9.60
C THR A 115 10.59 2.50 8.88
N VAL A 116 10.89 1.28 8.44
CA VAL A 116 12.09 0.99 7.66
C VAL A 116 12.05 1.69 6.30
N THR A 117 10.90 1.69 5.61
CA THR A 117 10.74 2.45 4.37
C THR A 117 10.99 3.93 4.58
N PHE A 118 10.42 4.53 5.62
CA PHE A 118 10.60 5.95 5.94
C PHE A 118 12.05 6.30 6.22
N GLY A 119 12.71 5.56 7.13
CA GLY A 119 14.10 5.81 7.50
C GLY A 119 15.07 5.61 6.33
N SER A 120 14.91 4.53 5.57
CA SER A 120 15.74 4.27 4.40
C SER A 120 15.46 5.23 3.26
N ALA A 121 14.21 5.66 3.06
CA ALA A 121 13.86 6.68 2.07
C ALA A 121 14.46 8.05 2.41
N ALA A 122 14.57 8.39 3.69
CA ALA A 122 15.28 9.59 4.13
C ALA A 122 16.79 9.47 3.87
N LEU A 123 17.38 8.32 4.17
CA LEU A 123 18.81 8.06 3.99
C LEU A 123 19.23 8.02 2.51
N PHE A 124 18.46 7.34 1.68
CA PHE A 124 18.78 7.17 0.25
C PHE A 124 18.17 8.27 -0.62
N HIS A 125 17.45 9.23 -0.06
CA HIS A 125 16.75 10.27 -0.81
C HIS A 125 15.75 9.72 -1.84
N ASP A 126 15.07 8.62 -1.49
CA ASP A 126 14.03 8.02 -2.32
C ASP A 126 12.71 8.80 -2.16
N ASP A 127 12.07 9.14 -3.27
CA ASP A 127 10.70 9.63 -3.32
C ASP A 127 9.81 8.52 -3.88
N ASN A 128 9.07 7.87 -3.01
CA ASN A 128 8.21 6.73 -3.31
C ASN A 128 6.76 7.13 -3.64
N ARG A 129 6.48 8.42 -3.85
CA ARG A 129 5.16 8.87 -4.24
C ARG A 129 4.78 8.30 -5.60
N TYR A 130 3.50 7.94 -5.76
CA TYR A 130 3.01 7.44 -7.03
C TYR A 130 2.65 8.58 -7.97
N PHE A 131 3.33 8.67 -9.10
CA PHE A 131 3.05 9.61 -10.17
C PHE A 131 2.32 8.89 -11.29
N ARG A 132 1.16 9.42 -11.65
CA ARG A 132 0.33 8.83 -12.70
C ARG A 132 1.02 8.85 -14.06
N SER A 133 0.81 7.80 -14.86
CA SER A 133 1.27 7.80 -16.25
C SER A 133 0.35 8.67 -17.12
N HIS A 134 0.92 9.69 -17.77
CA HIS A 134 0.17 10.58 -18.67
C HIS A 134 0.13 10.07 -20.11
N SER A 135 0.91 9.06 -20.47
CA SER A 135 1.08 8.58 -21.84
C SER A 135 0.91 7.07 -21.92
N GLY A 136 0.41 6.62 -23.07
CA GLY A 136 0.29 5.21 -23.40
C GLY A 136 -1.13 4.64 -23.25
N GLY A 137 -1.37 3.52 -23.95
CA GLY A 137 -2.59 2.76 -23.86
C GLY A 137 -2.70 2.00 -22.54
N PHE A 138 -3.79 1.27 -22.35
CA PHE A 138 -4.11 0.52 -21.13
C PHE A 138 -2.94 -0.36 -20.65
N PHE A 139 -2.32 -1.12 -21.56
CA PHE A 139 -1.22 -2.03 -21.20
C PHE A 139 0.06 -1.30 -20.74
N ALA A 140 0.38 -0.15 -21.35
CA ALA A 140 1.53 0.65 -20.92
C ALA A 140 1.32 1.22 -19.51
N ARG A 141 0.10 1.69 -19.21
CA ARG A 141 -0.28 2.16 -17.88
C ARG A 141 -0.28 1.02 -16.86
N LEU A 142 -0.76 -0.17 -17.22
CA LEU A 142 -0.71 -1.36 -16.38
C LEU A 142 0.74 -1.76 -16.07
N GLY A 143 1.62 -1.76 -17.07
CA GLY A 143 3.06 -2.01 -16.89
C GLY A 143 3.70 -0.99 -15.94
N HIS A 144 3.34 0.30 -16.07
CA HIS A 144 3.78 1.34 -15.14
C HIS A 144 3.34 1.07 -13.70
N VAL A 145 2.08 0.68 -13.50
CA VAL A 145 1.54 0.32 -12.18
C VAL A 145 2.28 -0.87 -11.57
N ILE A 146 2.52 -1.93 -12.35
CA ILE A 146 3.21 -3.14 -11.89
C ILE A 146 4.67 -2.83 -11.50
N ALA A 147 5.36 -1.97 -12.26
CA ALA A 147 6.73 -1.59 -11.96
C ALA A 147 6.84 -0.59 -10.79
N SER A 148 5.80 0.19 -10.53
CA SER A 148 5.82 1.34 -9.62
C SER A 148 6.24 1.05 -8.18
N PRO A 149 5.98 -0.13 -7.56
CA PRO A 149 6.44 -0.41 -6.20
C PRO A 149 7.96 -0.39 -6.06
N TYR A 150 8.69 -0.65 -7.14
CA TYR A 150 10.15 -0.65 -7.14
C TYR A 150 10.77 0.56 -7.85
N VAL A 151 9.96 1.57 -8.17
CA VAL A 151 10.44 2.80 -8.81
C VAL A 151 10.28 3.97 -7.85
N ALA A 152 11.38 4.57 -7.47
CA ALA A 152 11.43 5.84 -6.75
C ALA A 152 11.98 6.95 -7.66
N ARG A 153 11.77 8.20 -7.27
CA ARG A 153 12.48 9.34 -7.86
C ARG A 153 13.60 9.78 -6.93
N ASN A 154 14.72 10.20 -7.51
CA ASN A 154 15.80 10.83 -6.77
C ASN A 154 15.54 12.33 -6.58
N ASP A 155 16.45 13.02 -5.89
CA ASP A 155 16.36 14.46 -5.63
C ASP A 155 16.39 15.36 -6.88
N GLN A 156 16.71 14.80 -8.03
CA GLN A 156 16.69 15.48 -9.34
C GLN A 156 15.45 15.10 -10.18
N GLY A 157 14.54 14.27 -9.63
CA GLY A 157 13.35 13.79 -10.32
C GLY A 157 13.58 12.59 -11.25
N GLY A 158 14.82 12.10 -11.36
CA GLY A 158 15.16 10.90 -12.15
C GLY A 158 14.61 9.64 -11.52
N LYS A 159 14.11 8.71 -12.35
CA LYS A 159 13.62 7.41 -11.89
C LYS A 159 14.79 6.49 -11.56
N ARG A 160 14.67 5.75 -10.48
CA ARG A 160 15.64 4.72 -10.06
C ARG A 160 14.94 3.58 -9.32
N PHE A 161 15.67 2.50 -9.04
CA PHE A 161 15.18 1.45 -8.16
C PHE A 161 14.98 1.99 -6.74
N SER A 162 13.82 1.69 -6.15
CA SER A 162 13.48 2.09 -4.79
C SER A 162 14.12 1.14 -3.77
N THR A 163 15.29 1.52 -3.28
CA THR A 163 15.98 0.77 -2.22
C THR A 163 15.15 0.77 -0.93
N SER A 164 14.49 1.88 -0.63
CA SER A 164 13.68 2.04 0.57
C SER A 164 12.44 1.14 0.55
N GLN A 165 11.75 1.01 -0.57
CA GLN A 165 10.61 0.09 -0.69
C GLN A 165 11.04 -1.37 -0.59
N PHE A 166 12.19 -1.71 -1.18
CA PHE A 166 12.75 -3.04 -1.07
C PHE A 166 13.08 -3.40 0.39
N LEU A 167 13.78 -2.51 1.11
CA LEU A 167 14.12 -2.72 2.52
C LEU A 167 12.88 -2.77 3.42
N GLY A 168 11.92 -1.90 3.18
CA GLY A 168 10.66 -1.89 3.94
C GLY A 168 9.84 -3.15 3.75
N SER A 169 9.73 -3.66 2.51
CA SER A 169 9.03 -4.92 2.24
C SER A 169 9.76 -6.13 2.82
N ALA A 170 11.08 -6.14 2.79
CA ALA A 170 11.88 -7.17 3.44
C ALA A 170 11.72 -7.14 4.96
N ALA A 171 11.70 -5.94 5.58
CA ALA A 171 11.46 -5.79 7.00
C ALA A 171 10.03 -6.20 7.40
N TYR A 172 9.00 -5.79 6.62
CA TYR A 172 7.62 -6.24 6.80
C TYR A 172 7.50 -7.76 6.82
N SER A 173 8.14 -8.43 5.87
CA SER A 173 8.03 -9.88 5.71
C SER A 173 8.87 -10.63 6.72
N GLY A 174 10.09 -10.16 6.99
CA GLY A 174 11.02 -10.83 7.88
C GLY A 174 10.66 -10.70 9.36
N ILE A 175 10.11 -9.57 9.80
CA ILE A 175 9.78 -9.37 11.21
C ILE A 175 8.70 -10.34 11.70
N GLN A 176 7.86 -10.83 10.81
CA GLN A 176 6.82 -11.80 11.14
C GLN A 176 7.39 -13.12 11.67
N LEU A 177 8.61 -13.48 11.29
CA LEU A 177 9.30 -14.66 11.82
C LEU A 177 9.47 -14.62 13.35
N ALA A 178 9.43 -13.42 13.96
CA ALA A 178 9.61 -13.25 15.40
C ALA A 178 8.40 -13.71 16.22
N TRP A 179 7.20 -13.71 15.66
CA TRP A 179 5.97 -14.02 16.42
C TRP A 179 5.00 -14.97 15.72
N GLN A 180 5.23 -15.30 14.46
CA GLN A 180 4.39 -16.28 13.77
C GLN A 180 4.65 -17.71 14.30
N PRO A 181 3.65 -18.59 14.23
CA PRO A 181 3.86 -20.01 14.55
C PRO A 181 5.00 -20.62 13.74
N ARG A 182 5.69 -21.62 14.30
CA ARG A 182 6.84 -22.25 13.63
C ARG A 182 6.51 -22.84 12.24
N SER A 183 5.27 -23.26 12.03
CA SER A 183 4.77 -23.71 10.74
C SER A 183 4.73 -22.60 9.66
N TRP A 184 4.88 -21.32 10.07
CA TRP A 184 4.83 -20.11 9.24
C TRP A 184 6.12 -19.29 9.32
N GLN A 185 7.24 -19.95 9.60
CA GLN A 185 8.56 -19.32 9.70
C GLN A 185 9.51 -19.77 8.59
N GLY A 186 9.00 -20.37 7.52
CA GLY A 186 9.77 -20.78 6.36
C GLY A 186 10.14 -19.61 5.43
N TRP A 187 11.14 -19.80 4.58
CA TRP A 187 11.49 -18.83 3.55
C TRP A 187 10.40 -18.64 2.50
N ASP A 188 9.60 -19.66 2.27
CA ASP A 188 8.39 -19.62 1.44
C ASP A 188 7.33 -18.68 2.04
N ASP A 189 7.14 -18.68 3.35
CA ASP A 189 6.23 -17.76 4.03
C ASP A 189 6.72 -16.31 3.94
N VAL A 190 8.02 -16.08 4.08
CA VAL A 190 8.63 -14.76 3.87
C VAL A 190 8.39 -14.29 2.43
N ALA A 191 8.59 -15.15 1.44
CA ALA A 191 8.37 -14.80 0.03
C ALA A 191 6.89 -14.52 -0.27
N ILE A 192 5.97 -15.26 0.37
CA ILE A 192 4.52 -15.01 0.26
C ILE A 192 4.18 -13.64 0.86
N ASN A 193 4.63 -13.34 2.07
CA ASN A 193 4.37 -12.06 2.73
C ASN A 193 4.96 -10.88 1.94
N TYR A 194 6.15 -11.06 1.37
CA TYR A 194 6.77 -10.09 0.47
C TYR A 194 5.90 -9.84 -0.78
N SER A 195 5.40 -10.92 -1.38
CA SER A 195 4.53 -10.84 -2.55
C SER A 195 3.19 -10.17 -2.25
N ILE A 196 2.64 -10.41 -1.05
CA ILE A 196 1.42 -9.76 -0.56
C ILE A 196 1.65 -8.26 -0.42
N TRP A 197 2.77 -7.85 0.19
CA TRP A 197 3.11 -6.43 0.34
C TRP A 197 3.24 -5.75 -1.02
N TYR A 198 3.99 -6.36 -1.94
CA TYR A 198 4.13 -5.89 -3.32
C TYR A 198 2.77 -5.76 -4.01
N GLY A 199 1.96 -6.80 -3.96
CA GLY A 199 0.62 -6.82 -4.57
C GLY A 199 -0.31 -5.75 -3.98
N THR A 200 -0.19 -5.47 -2.69
CA THR A 200 -0.95 -4.41 -2.01
C THR A 200 -0.56 -3.04 -2.57
N VAL A 201 0.72 -2.73 -2.64
CA VAL A 201 1.20 -1.44 -3.17
C VAL A 201 0.81 -1.28 -4.64
N ALA A 202 1.00 -2.33 -5.45
CA ALA A 202 0.62 -2.32 -6.87
C ALA A 202 -0.90 -2.15 -7.06
N GLY A 203 -1.71 -2.81 -6.24
CA GLY A 203 -3.17 -2.69 -6.27
C GLY A 203 -3.66 -1.27 -5.93
N VAL A 204 -3.05 -0.66 -4.93
CA VAL A 204 -3.30 0.76 -4.59
C VAL A 204 -2.92 1.67 -5.74
N ASN A 205 -1.77 1.45 -6.36
CA ASN A 205 -1.32 2.26 -7.48
C ASN A 205 -2.18 2.04 -8.73
N LEU A 206 -2.70 0.82 -8.93
CA LEU A 206 -3.72 0.55 -9.97
C LEU A 206 -4.95 1.42 -9.78
N PHE A 207 -5.42 1.50 -8.54
CA PHE A 207 -6.55 2.35 -8.21
C PHE A 207 -6.23 3.83 -8.46
N ARG A 208 -5.08 4.32 -7.98
CA ARG A 208 -4.61 5.70 -8.21
C ARG A 208 -4.50 6.04 -9.69
N GLU A 209 -4.01 5.11 -10.51
CA GLU A 209 -3.86 5.28 -11.96
C GLU A 209 -5.20 5.54 -12.65
N PHE A 210 -6.25 4.84 -12.26
CA PHE A 210 -7.56 4.91 -12.92
C PHE A 210 -8.58 5.79 -12.18
N TYR A 211 -8.25 6.31 -10.99
CA TYR A 211 -9.11 7.15 -10.16
C TYR A 211 -9.79 8.31 -10.92
N PRO A 212 -9.08 9.11 -11.73
CA PRO A 212 -9.72 10.21 -12.45
C PRO A 212 -10.78 9.75 -13.46
N SER A 213 -10.62 8.56 -14.02
CA SER A 213 -11.60 7.96 -14.94
C SER A 213 -12.88 7.56 -14.19
N PHE A 214 -12.75 7.04 -12.97
CA PHE A 214 -13.88 6.73 -12.11
C PHE A 214 -14.64 7.99 -11.70
N VAL A 215 -13.95 9.04 -11.27
CA VAL A 215 -14.54 10.31 -10.86
C VAL A 215 -15.29 10.95 -12.02
N LYS A 216 -14.68 11.00 -13.21
CA LYS A 216 -15.34 11.53 -14.43
C LYS A 216 -16.60 10.76 -14.78
N LYS A 217 -16.59 9.44 -14.70
CA LYS A 217 -17.75 8.60 -14.98
C LYS A 217 -18.86 8.82 -13.95
N PHE A 218 -18.50 8.93 -12.67
CA PHE A 218 -19.46 9.18 -11.60
C PHE A 218 -20.16 10.53 -11.76
N ARG A 219 -19.41 11.62 -12.03
CA ARG A 219 -19.98 12.95 -12.26
C ARG A 219 -20.91 13.01 -13.48
N LYS A 220 -20.65 12.16 -14.51
CA LYS A 220 -21.50 12.08 -15.70
C LYS A 220 -22.83 11.38 -15.45
N SER A 221 -22.89 10.48 -14.47
CA SER A 221 -24.08 9.71 -14.11
C SER A 221 -24.94 10.37 -13.03
N HIS A 222 -24.42 11.43 -12.38
CA HIS A 222 -25.12 12.19 -11.34
C HIS A 222 -24.91 13.69 -11.60
N PRO A 223 -25.54 14.27 -12.67
CA PRO A 223 -25.44 15.68 -13.01
C PRO A 223 -26.10 16.58 -11.98
#